data_8746b5af4ad2b66e15791b0a6d469f36
#
_entry.id   8746b5af4ad2b66e15791b0a6d469f36
#
_cell.length_a   1.000
_cell.length_b   1.000
_cell.length_c   1.000
_cell.angle_alpha   90.00
_cell.angle_beta   90.00
_cell.angle_gamma   90.00
#
_symmetry.space_group_name_H-M   'P 1'
#
loop_
_entity.id
_entity.type
_entity.pdbx_description
1 polymer ?
#
loop_
_entity_poly.entity_id
_entity_poly.type
_entity_poly.pdbx_seq_one_letter_code
_entity_poly.pdbx_strand_id
1 'polypeptide(L)' 'MKYEGTIKLDFVARWCSDNNVSYKDFQCMETLGYLQVYKNYEDKYAVRIIDQYMYDLYLSNNSERRY' A
#
# COMPACT_ATOMS: atom_id res chain seq x y z
N MET A 1 8.46 16.73 -16.94
CA MET A 1 8.97 15.40 -16.62
C MET A 1 8.73 15.08 -15.15
N LYS A 2 8.20 13.92 -14.87
CA LYS A 2 7.97 13.52 -13.49
C LYS A 2 9.16 12.73 -12.95
N TYR A 3 9.50 13.01 -11.71
CA TYR A 3 10.51 12.20 -11.01
C TYR A 3 9.92 10.85 -10.65
N GLU A 4 10.78 9.85 -10.56
CA GLU A 4 10.37 8.51 -10.22
C GLU A 4 9.62 8.44 -8.89
N GLY A 5 10.08 9.22 -7.90
CA GLY A 5 9.40 9.26 -6.61
C GLY A 5 7.97 9.75 -6.72
N THR A 6 7.73 10.73 -7.60
CA THR A 6 6.38 11.25 -7.82
C THR A 6 5.49 10.20 -8.48
N ILE A 7 6.04 9.47 -9.43
CA ILE A 7 5.30 8.40 -10.12
C ILE A 7 4.90 7.32 -9.12
N LYS A 8 5.81 6.97 -8.23
CA LYS A 8 5.53 5.97 -7.20
C LYS A 8 4.43 6.46 -6.26
N LEU A 9 4.49 7.72 -5.84
CA LEU A 9 3.47 8.28 -4.95
C LEU A 9 2.09 8.30 -5.61
N ASP A 10 2.04 8.66 -6.88
CA ASP A 10 0.78 8.65 -7.62
C ASP A 10 0.20 7.25 -7.69
N PHE A 11 1.06 6.26 -7.93
CA PHE A 11 0.63 4.87 -7.97
C PHE A 11 0.08 4.43 -6.62
N VAL A 12 0.81 4.72 -5.54
CA VAL A 12 0.40 4.30 -4.20
C VAL A 12 -0.92 4.96 -3.82
N ALA A 13 -1.08 6.24 -4.12
CA ALA A 13 -2.32 6.94 -3.82
C ALA A 13 -3.51 6.29 -4.53
N ARG A 14 -3.33 5.94 -5.79
CA ARG A 14 -4.39 5.29 -6.56
C ARG A 14 -4.69 3.90 -6.01
N TRP A 15 -3.65 3.14 -5.70
CA TRP A 15 -3.83 1.80 -5.14
C TRP A 15 -4.60 1.85 -3.82
N CYS A 16 -4.26 2.81 -2.98
CA CYS A 16 -4.93 2.99 -1.70
C CYS A 16 -6.41 3.31 -1.90
N SER A 17 -6.70 4.20 -2.83
CA SER A 17 -8.08 4.56 -3.14
C SER A 17 -8.86 3.35 -3.65
N ASP A 18 -8.25 2.58 -4.56
CA ASP A 18 -8.91 1.41 -5.16
C ASP A 18 -9.17 0.32 -4.13
N ASN A 19 -8.31 0.22 -3.13
CA ASN A 19 -8.41 -0.83 -2.12
C ASN A 19 -8.99 -0.35 -0.79
N ASN A 20 -9.42 0.90 -0.75
CA ASN A 20 -10.05 1.48 0.43
C ASN A 20 -9.11 1.45 1.65
N VAL A 21 -7.85 1.77 1.42
CA VAL A 21 -6.81 1.82 2.44
C VAL A 21 -6.29 3.25 2.50
N SER A 22 -6.09 3.80 3.71
CA SER A 22 -5.53 5.14 3.81
C SER A 22 -4.03 5.10 3.49
N TYR A 23 -3.52 6.22 3.00
CA TYR A 23 -2.11 6.32 2.67
C TYR A 23 -1.23 6.08 3.92
N LYS A 24 -1.67 6.63 5.06
CA LYS A 24 -0.95 6.44 6.30
C LYS A 24 -0.87 4.97 6.69
N ASP A 25 -1.99 4.25 6.58
CA ASP A 25 -2.02 2.83 6.90
C ASP A 25 -1.14 2.04 5.94
N PHE A 26 -1.14 2.43 4.66
CA PHE A 26 -0.27 1.79 3.68
C PHE A 26 1.19 1.93 4.08
N GLN A 27 1.60 3.14 4.45
CA GLN A 27 2.98 3.38 4.85
C GLN A 27 3.36 2.59 6.10
N CYS A 28 2.45 2.50 7.06
CA CYS A 28 2.70 1.74 8.27
C CYS A 28 2.90 0.27 7.95
N MET A 29 2.03 -0.29 7.10
CA MET A 29 2.14 -1.69 6.73
C MET A 29 3.40 -1.97 5.92
N GLU A 30 3.81 -1.03 5.07
CA GLU A 30 5.05 -1.17 4.33
C GLU A 30 6.25 -1.19 5.27
N THR A 31 6.26 -0.29 6.24
CA THR A 31 7.33 -0.21 7.23
C THR A 31 7.41 -1.48 8.08
N LEU A 32 6.25 -2.04 8.41
CA LEU A 32 6.18 -3.27 9.21
C LEU A 32 6.52 -4.51 8.38
N GLY A 33 6.59 -4.39 7.07
CA GLY A 33 6.93 -5.52 6.22
C GLY A 33 5.74 -6.36 5.81
N TYR A 34 4.52 -5.87 5.99
CA TYR A 34 3.32 -6.62 5.61
C TYR A 34 3.05 -6.57 4.12
N LEU A 35 3.55 -5.52 3.46
CA LEU A 35 3.42 -5.37 2.01
C LEU A 35 4.62 -4.62 1.48
N GLN A 36 4.79 -4.65 0.16
CA GLN A 36 5.86 -3.89 -0.45
C GLN A 36 5.47 -3.45 -1.85
N VAL A 37 6.01 -2.31 -2.26
CA VAL A 37 5.85 -1.80 -3.61
C VAL A 37 7.09 -2.22 -4.40
N TYR A 38 6.89 -2.73 -5.60
CA TYR A 38 7.99 -3.15 -6.45
C TYR A 38 7.66 -2.84 -7.91
N LYS A 39 8.65 -2.96 -8.77
CA LYS A 39 8.42 -2.85 -10.21
C LYS A 39 8.44 -4.24 -10.83
N ASN A 40 7.42 -4.53 -11.62
CA ASN A 40 7.37 -5.81 -12.32
C ASN A 40 8.23 -5.76 -13.59
N TYR A 41 8.24 -6.86 -14.34
CA TYR A 41 9.07 -6.95 -15.53
C TYR A 41 8.63 -6.00 -16.65
N GLU A 42 7.44 -5.42 -16.53
CA GLU A 42 6.95 -4.41 -17.47
C GLU A 42 7.35 -3.00 -17.05
N ASP A 43 8.19 -2.90 -16.02
CA ASP A 43 8.65 -1.63 -15.47
C ASP A 43 7.51 -0.79 -14.89
N LYS A 44 6.47 -1.45 -14.40
CA LYS A 44 5.33 -0.81 -13.77
C LYS A 44 5.31 -1.14 -12.29
N TYR A 45 4.85 -0.18 -11.49
CA TYR A 45 4.72 -0.41 -10.05
C TYR A 45 3.60 -1.40 -9.76
N ALA A 46 3.81 -2.19 -8.73
CA ALA A 46 2.83 -3.14 -8.25
C ALA A 46 2.99 -3.30 -6.75
N VAL A 47 1.94 -3.80 -6.09
CA VAL A 47 1.96 -4.04 -4.65
C VAL A 47 1.90 -5.54 -4.41
N ARG A 48 2.76 -6.02 -3.53
CA ARG A 48 2.76 -7.41 -3.11
C ARG A 48 2.44 -7.48 -1.63
N ILE A 49 1.44 -8.26 -1.28
CA ILE A 49 1.10 -8.51 0.11
C ILE A 49 2.01 -9.64 0.60
N ILE A 50 2.91 -9.31 1.52
CA ILE A 50 3.90 -10.27 2.01
C ILE A 50 3.29 -11.15 3.09
N ASP A 51 2.53 -10.54 3.99
CA ASP A 51 1.89 -11.27 5.10
C ASP A 51 0.39 -10.97 5.06
N GLN A 52 -0.34 -11.83 4.39
CA GLN A 52 -1.78 -11.62 4.19
C GLN A 52 -2.54 -11.59 5.51
N TYR A 53 -2.15 -12.47 6.44
CA TYR A 53 -2.82 -12.52 7.74
C TYR A 53 -2.69 -11.20 8.49
N MET A 54 -1.47 -10.69 8.57
CA MET A 54 -1.22 -9.44 9.29
C MET A 54 -1.82 -8.24 8.56
N TYR A 55 -1.82 -8.28 7.23
CA TYR A 55 -2.45 -7.24 6.43
C TYR A 55 -3.95 -7.15 6.76
N ASP A 56 -4.62 -8.29 6.75
CA ASP A 56 -6.05 -8.33 7.02
C ASP A 56 -6.34 -7.92 8.47
N LEU A 57 -5.52 -8.39 9.39
CA LEU A 57 -5.69 -8.07 10.81
C LEU A 57 -5.53 -6.58 11.05
N TYR A 58 -4.52 -5.97 10.43
CA TYR A 58 -4.28 -4.54 10.58
C TYR A 58 -5.47 -3.73 10.10
N LEU A 59 -5.98 -4.05 8.93
CA LEU A 59 -7.12 -3.32 8.37
C LEU A 59 -8.38 -3.53 9.18
N SER A 60 -8.57 -4.73 9.69
CA SER A 60 -9.73 -5.04 10.52
C SER A 60 -9.72 -4.21 11.80
N ASN A 61 -8.57 -4.11 12.45
CA ASN A 61 -8.44 -3.32 13.66
C ASN A 61 -8.69 -1.84 13.40
N ASN A 62 -8.18 -1.34 12.29
CA ASN A 62 -8.36 0.06 11.96
C ASN A 62 -9.80 0.38 11.57
N SER A 63 -10.49 -0.57 10.95
CA SER A 63 -11.90 -0.38 10.64
C SER A 63 -12.73 -0.19 11.90
N GLU A 64 -12.40 -0.92 12.94
CA GLU A 64 -13.13 -0.81 14.20
C GLU A 64 -13.01 0.54 14.85
N ARG A 65 -11.93 1.26 14.56
CA ARG A 65 -11.70 2.58 15.15
C ARG A 65 -12.59 3.66 14.56
N ARG A 66 -13.32 3.35 13.54
CA ARG A 66 -14.17 4.36 12.89
C ARG A 66 -15.44 4.64 13.61
N TYR A 67 -15.72 3.94 14.65
CA TYR A 67 -16.95 4.15 15.46
C TYR A 67 -16.76 5.18 16.54
#